data_fe213e1b0b01c7e3143e7baebfa00a34
#
_entry.id   fe213e1b0b01c7e3143e7baebfa00a34
#
_cell.length_a   1.000
_cell.length_b   1.000
_cell.length_c   1.000
_cell.angle_alpha   90.00
_cell.angle_beta   90.00
_cell.angle_gamma   90.00
#
_symmetry.space_group_name_H-M   'P 1'
#
loop_
_entity.id
_entity.type
_entity.pdbx_description
1 polymer ?
#
loop_
_entity_poly.entity_id
_entity_poly.type
_entity_poly.pdbx_seq_one_letter_code
_entity_poly.pdbx_strand_id
1 'polypeptide(L)'
;MAKISPASPLRRLAKVLGYAALRLVGNVFRPIRNPEQLQGAVWLYVVSQNNYEALHFIREALPSSVLVAGQSKQIGRYNQQVNRLSLRRKLLYYWQYPAVLWALHKTEGQRAWRFFDLVFNAIGYYEVYVRALRHYQPRAIVFANDHNDDARALLLAARACGVPTAYVQHASVSTNFPPLGFDLSLLEGQDALDKYRQCGPVHGRVELVGMPKADTFLAQKNRSPEVRRVGLAINTLDETEAVTAALHYLLREFPALTFTLRPHPGDGRDFGFLTRQYPELQFSDARQQNVFEFLGQQDALIAADTSTHLEAVLLNVASLYFRFGTHGVADDYYGYVAHGLSERAYSLPELGELLRRYQEHKPTDLYRRAAYYNATLGTPEEGHSQQRAVRLLAEWLDSRPLPAR
;
A
#
# COMPACT_ATOMS: atom_id res chain seq x y z
N MET A 1 11.96 5.48 -10.16
CA MET A 1 13.03 5.55 -9.13
C MET A 1 13.76 6.90 -9.07
N ALA A 2 13.86 7.67 -10.13
CA ALA A 2 14.52 9.00 -10.11
C ALA A 2 13.85 10.03 -9.19
N LYS A 3 12.51 9.98 -9.02
CA LYS A 3 11.75 10.93 -8.16
C LYS A 3 11.80 10.59 -6.66
N ILE A 4 12.18 9.37 -6.26
CA ILE A 4 12.22 8.94 -4.85
C ILE A 4 13.47 9.48 -4.14
N SER A 5 14.53 9.78 -4.87
CA SER A 5 15.77 10.34 -4.33
C SER A 5 16.22 11.55 -5.14
N PRO A 6 16.49 12.73 -4.51
CA PRO A 6 16.93 13.91 -5.21
C PRO A 6 18.19 13.65 -6.04
N ALA A 7 18.30 14.23 -7.23
CA ALA A 7 19.47 14.05 -8.10
C ALA A 7 20.75 14.68 -7.53
N SER A 8 20.65 15.80 -6.80
CA SER A 8 21.78 16.53 -6.24
C SER A 8 22.41 15.82 -5.02
N PRO A 9 23.72 15.56 -5.01
CA PRO A 9 24.42 14.99 -3.85
C PRO A 9 24.27 15.81 -2.58
N LEU A 10 24.29 17.14 -2.68
CA LEU A 10 24.10 18.05 -1.53
C LEU A 10 22.69 17.95 -0.93
N ARG A 11 21.65 17.88 -1.78
CA ARG A 11 20.28 17.67 -1.32
C ARG A 11 20.10 16.28 -0.68
N ARG A 12 20.82 15.27 -1.14
CA ARG A 12 20.82 13.93 -0.52
C ARG A 12 21.50 13.97 0.84
N LEU A 13 22.65 14.64 0.95
CA LEU A 13 23.36 14.80 2.22
C LEU A 13 22.48 15.57 3.22
N ALA A 14 21.86 16.68 2.82
CA ALA A 14 20.92 17.41 3.66
C ALA A 14 19.72 16.55 4.08
N LYS A 15 19.19 15.72 3.17
CA LYS A 15 18.14 14.76 3.46
C LYS A 15 18.59 13.69 4.45
N VAL A 16 19.81 13.15 4.29
CA VAL A 16 20.40 12.19 5.23
C VAL A 16 20.54 12.80 6.61
N LEU A 17 21.14 13.97 6.73
CA LEU A 17 21.35 14.65 8.01
C LEU A 17 20.00 14.98 8.68
N GLY A 18 19.05 15.54 7.94
CA GLY A 18 17.72 15.86 8.44
C GLY A 18 16.91 14.62 8.83
N TYR A 19 16.86 13.61 7.97
CA TYR A 19 16.15 12.37 8.28
C TYR A 19 16.84 11.53 9.35
N ALA A 20 18.17 11.49 9.36
CA ALA A 20 18.93 10.80 10.39
C ALA A 20 18.68 11.45 11.76
N ALA A 21 18.75 12.77 11.85
CA ALA A 21 18.45 13.51 13.08
C ALA A 21 17.02 13.27 13.56
N LEU A 22 16.02 13.39 12.69
CA LEU A 22 14.62 13.13 13.03
C LEU A 22 14.38 11.67 13.46
N ARG A 23 15.05 10.70 12.85
CA ARG A 23 14.96 9.28 13.24
C ARG A 23 15.69 9.01 14.54
N LEU A 24 16.86 9.63 14.78
CA LEU A 24 17.54 9.56 16.07
C LEU A 24 16.65 10.09 17.17
N VAL A 25 16.06 11.27 16.99
CA VAL A 25 15.09 11.87 17.93
C VAL A 25 13.90 10.95 18.14
N GLY A 26 13.29 10.41 17.07
CA GLY A 26 12.16 9.47 17.17
C GLY A 26 12.52 8.17 17.88
N ASN A 27 13.75 7.66 17.74
CA ASN A 27 14.21 6.47 18.46
C ASN A 27 14.56 6.73 19.94
N VAL A 28 14.88 7.97 20.32
CA VAL A 28 15.27 8.30 21.70
C VAL A 28 14.08 8.81 22.51
N PHE A 29 13.30 9.73 21.96
CA PHE A 29 12.32 10.50 22.71
C PHE A 29 10.89 9.98 22.60
N ARG A 30 10.56 9.23 21.53
CA ARG A 30 9.21 8.66 21.44
C ARG A 30 9.02 7.59 22.51
N PRO A 31 7.95 7.67 23.32
CA PRO A 31 7.72 6.73 24.40
C PRO A 31 7.49 5.29 23.88
N ILE A 32 7.95 4.32 24.64
CA ILE A 32 7.55 2.93 24.54
C ILE A 32 6.23 2.81 25.29
N ARG A 33 5.25 2.12 24.70
CA ARG A 33 3.93 1.95 25.31
C ARG A 33 3.64 0.48 25.51
N ASN A 34 3.06 0.15 26.65
CA ASN A 34 2.53 -1.15 27.03
C ASN A 34 3.48 -2.32 26.63
N PRO A 35 4.76 -2.27 27.01
CA PRO A 35 5.71 -3.33 26.64
C PRO A 35 5.33 -4.69 27.21
N GLU A 36 4.59 -4.72 28.33
CA GLU A 36 4.05 -5.94 28.97
C GLU A 36 3.09 -6.71 28.07
N GLN A 37 2.37 -6.03 27.19
CA GLN A 37 1.45 -6.66 26.23
C GLN A 37 2.15 -7.38 25.08
N LEU A 38 3.45 -7.16 24.91
CA LEU A 38 4.23 -7.76 23.82
C LEU A 38 4.62 -9.22 24.11
N GLN A 39 4.65 -9.61 25.40
CA GLN A 39 5.12 -10.93 25.82
C GLN A 39 4.18 -12.04 25.34
N GLY A 40 4.69 -12.98 24.53
CA GLY A 40 3.96 -14.15 24.06
C GLY A 40 2.78 -13.86 23.12
N ALA A 41 2.51 -12.59 22.79
CA ALA A 41 1.40 -12.18 21.93
C ALA A 41 1.65 -12.48 20.45
N VAL A 42 0.60 -12.48 19.63
CA VAL A 42 0.71 -12.39 18.18
C VAL A 42 0.93 -10.92 17.81
N TRP A 43 2.06 -10.62 17.22
CA TRP A 43 2.38 -9.24 16.82
C TRP A 43 1.81 -8.93 15.44
N LEU A 44 0.99 -7.89 15.35
CA LEU A 44 0.52 -7.32 14.09
C LEU A 44 1.43 -6.12 13.76
N TYR A 45 2.44 -6.35 12.91
CA TYR A 45 3.50 -5.36 12.67
C TYR A 45 3.08 -4.34 11.62
N VAL A 46 3.03 -3.07 12.04
CA VAL A 46 2.60 -1.94 11.21
C VAL A 46 3.74 -0.92 11.04
N VAL A 47 3.90 -0.40 9.83
CA VAL A 47 4.91 0.62 9.49
C VAL A 47 4.28 1.94 9.03
N SER A 48 2.98 1.94 8.75
CA SER A 48 2.21 3.08 8.26
C SER A 48 0.74 2.97 8.68
N GLN A 49 -0.03 4.03 8.44
CA GLN A 49 -1.48 4.04 8.64
C GLN A 49 -2.18 2.96 7.80
N ASN A 50 -1.79 2.80 6.52
CA ASN A 50 -2.39 1.80 5.63
C ASN A 50 -2.18 0.37 6.15
N ASN A 51 -1.00 0.09 6.75
CA ASN A 51 -0.78 -1.23 7.37
C ASN A 51 -1.63 -1.44 8.63
N TYR A 52 -1.88 -0.38 9.40
CA TYR A 52 -2.80 -0.45 10.53
C TYR A 52 -4.21 -0.81 10.03
N GLU A 53 -4.70 -0.09 9.04
CA GLU A 53 -6.04 -0.32 8.45
C GLU A 53 -6.16 -1.71 7.81
N ALA A 54 -5.06 -2.29 7.33
CA ALA A 54 -5.02 -3.64 6.78
C ALA A 54 -4.99 -4.76 7.84
N LEU A 55 -4.63 -4.46 9.09
CA LEU A 55 -4.45 -5.49 10.13
C LEU A 55 -5.40 -5.32 11.33
N HIS A 56 -6.08 -4.17 11.49
CA HIS A 56 -6.86 -3.92 12.70
C HIS A 56 -8.02 -4.90 12.89
N PHE A 57 -8.65 -5.37 11.81
CA PHE A 57 -9.72 -6.37 11.88
C PHE A 57 -9.23 -7.70 12.51
N ILE A 58 -7.95 -8.06 12.32
CA ILE A 58 -7.35 -9.22 12.98
C ILE A 58 -7.22 -8.96 14.48
N ARG A 59 -6.85 -7.72 14.87
CA ARG A 59 -6.78 -7.35 16.30
C ARG A 59 -8.13 -7.46 16.98
N GLU A 60 -9.21 -7.10 16.28
CA GLU A 60 -10.57 -7.21 16.79
C GLU A 60 -11.02 -8.67 16.95
N ALA A 61 -10.65 -9.52 15.99
CA ALA A 61 -11.04 -10.93 15.98
C ALA A 61 -10.16 -11.84 16.84
N LEU A 62 -8.88 -11.46 17.08
CA LEU A 62 -7.91 -12.24 17.86
C LEU A 62 -7.44 -11.44 19.09
N PRO A 63 -8.09 -11.59 20.26
CA PRO A 63 -7.74 -10.83 21.48
C PRO A 63 -6.29 -11.03 21.96
N SER A 64 -5.65 -12.17 21.62
CA SER A 64 -4.25 -12.45 21.93
C SER A 64 -3.25 -11.72 21.02
N SER A 65 -3.71 -10.96 20.06
CA SER A 65 -2.87 -10.17 19.17
C SER A 65 -2.66 -8.74 19.68
N VAL A 66 -1.58 -8.08 19.26
CA VAL A 66 -1.26 -6.69 19.58
C VAL A 66 -0.70 -5.97 18.37
N LEU A 67 -1.13 -4.74 18.13
CA LEU A 67 -0.58 -3.88 17.08
C LEU A 67 0.77 -3.32 17.53
N VAL A 68 1.80 -3.51 16.72
CA VAL A 68 3.19 -3.20 17.06
C VAL A 68 3.88 -2.40 15.96
N ALA A 69 4.64 -1.38 16.33
CA ALA A 69 5.48 -0.63 15.42
C ALA A 69 6.86 -0.34 16.05
N GLY A 70 7.85 -0.08 15.20
CA GLY A 70 9.12 0.47 15.66
C GLY A 70 8.94 1.87 16.25
N GLN A 71 9.74 2.22 17.25
CA GLN A 71 9.65 3.47 18.03
C GLN A 71 9.66 4.73 17.15
N SER A 72 10.41 4.75 16.05
CA SER A 72 10.51 5.89 15.14
C SER A 72 9.37 6.03 14.13
N LYS A 73 8.51 5.03 13.99
CA LYS A 73 7.44 5.03 12.96
C LYS A 73 6.30 5.98 13.29
N GLN A 74 5.74 6.58 12.24
CA GLN A 74 4.52 7.39 12.30
C GLN A 74 3.35 6.58 11.73
N ILE A 75 2.31 6.36 12.53
CA ILE A 75 1.13 5.57 12.15
C ILE A 75 -0.09 6.51 11.95
N GLY A 76 0.13 7.75 11.59
CA GLY A 76 -0.92 8.75 11.39
C GLY A 76 -1.80 8.92 12.63
N ARG A 77 -3.11 8.97 12.44
CA ARG A 77 -4.11 9.13 13.52
C ARG A 77 -4.10 7.98 14.55
N TYR A 78 -3.53 6.83 14.21
CA TYR A 78 -3.51 5.63 15.08
C TYR A 78 -2.25 5.52 15.96
N ASN A 79 -1.41 6.55 16.00
CA ASN A 79 -0.16 6.52 16.78
C ASN A 79 -0.35 6.12 18.25
N GLN A 80 -1.50 6.45 18.86
CA GLN A 80 -1.82 6.16 20.25
C GLN A 80 -2.26 4.71 20.49
N GLN A 81 -2.70 4.01 19.46
CA GLN A 81 -3.29 2.67 19.53
C GLN A 81 -2.25 1.56 19.28
N VAL A 82 -1.01 1.93 18.98
CA VAL A 82 0.05 1.00 18.60
C VAL A 82 1.11 0.90 19.68
N ASN A 83 1.43 -0.32 20.11
CA ASN A 83 2.55 -0.61 20.99
C ASN A 83 3.88 -0.33 20.27
N ARG A 84 4.92 0.02 21.02
CA ARG A 84 6.19 0.46 20.45
C ARG A 84 7.35 -0.42 20.88
N LEU A 85 8.08 -0.96 19.89
CA LEU A 85 9.38 -1.58 20.09
C LEU A 85 10.46 -0.51 20.22
N SER A 86 11.29 -0.60 21.25
CA SER A 86 12.40 0.31 21.44
C SER A 86 13.45 0.12 20.36
N LEU A 87 13.79 1.21 19.66
CA LEU A 87 14.87 1.26 18.68
C LEU A 87 16.10 2.04 19.17
N ARG A 88 16.14 2.44 20.45
CA ARG A 88 17.23 3.25 21.03
C ARG A 88 18.60 2.62 20.81
N ARG A 89 18.70 1.32 20.93
CA ARG A 89 19.96 0.58 20.74
C ARG A 89 20.48 0.58 19.32
N LYS A 90 19.72 0.99 18.32
CA LYS A 90 20.25 1.20 16.96
C LYS A 90 21.45 2.14 16.95
N LEU A 91 21.49 3.12 17.87
CA LEU A 91 22.60 4.07 18.00
C LEU A 91 23.94 3.37 18.20
N LEU A 92 23.94 2.20 18.87
CA LEU A 92 25.13 1.43 19.14
C LEU A 92 25.72 0.73 17.92
N TYR A 93 25.01 0.70 16.80
CA TYR A 93 25.41 -0.03 15.59
C TYR A 93 25.82 0.89 14.43
N TYR A 94 25.59 2.20 14.52
CA TYR A 94 25.90 3.12 13.41
C TYR A 94 27.38 3.18 13.03
N TRP A 95 28.29 2.78 13.89
CA TRP A 95 29.72 2.64 13.56
C TRP A 95 29.97 1.61 12.45
N GLN A 96 29.04 0.65 12.25
CA GLN A 96 29.11 -0.36 11.19
C GLN A 96 28.80 0.23 9.80
N TYR A 97 28.18 1.40 9.74
CA TYR A 97 27.71 2.00 8.50
C TYR A 97 28.78 2.11 7.40
N PRO A 98 30.02 2.61 7.64
CA PRO A 98 31.03 2.69 6.59
C PRO A 98 31.38 1.32 6.00
N ALA A 99 31.51 0.29 6.83
CA ALA A 99 31.83 -1.07 6.40
C ALA A 99 30.69 -1.70 5.60
N VAL A 100 29.43 -1.54 6.05
CA VAL A 100 28.26 -2.03 5.34
C VAL A 100 28.08 -1.34 4.00
N LEU A 101 28.24 -0.01 3.95
CA LEU A 101 28.14 0.75 2.70
C LEU A 101 29.23 0.32 1.71
N TRP A 102 30.44 0.09 2.18
CA TRP A 102 31.55 -0.39 1.35
C TRP A 102 31.31 -1.81 0.84
N ALA A 103 30.82 -2.72 1.67
CA ALA A 103 30.47 -4.07 1.26
C ALA A 103 29.38 -4.07 0.19
N LEU A 104 28.32 -3.27 0.36
CA LEU A 104 27.27 -3.09 -0.64
C LEU A 104 27.79 -2.45 -1.92
N HIS A 105 28.76 -1.53 -1.84
CA HIS A 105 29.36 -0.95 -3.04
C HIS A 105 30.10 -2.00 -3.86
N LYS A 106 30.76 -2.98 -3.25
CA LYS A 106 31.43 -4.08 -3.97
C LYS A 106 30.46 -4.96 -4.75
N THR A 107 29.22 -5.14 -4.26
CA THR A 107 28.21 -6.01 -4.90
C THR A 107 27.26 -5.24 -5.83
N GLU A 108 26.83 -4.04 -5.43
CA GLU A 108 25.81 -3.24 -6.11
C GLU A 108 26.38 -2.02 -6.86
N GLY A 109 27.71 -1.79 -6.74
CA GLY A 109 28.38 -0.69 -7.42
C GLY A 109 27.82 0.69 -7.04
N GLN A 110 27.59 1.53 -8.04
CA GLN A 110 27.09 2.90 -7.81
C GLN A 110 25.70 2.96 -7.18
N ARG A 111 24.91 1.88 -7.21
CA ARG A 111 23.59 1.83 -6.58
C ARG A 111 23.70 1.98 -5.06
N ALA A 112 24.71 1.40 -4.42
CA ALA A 112 24.93 1.56 -2.99
C ALA A 112 25.16 3.03 -2.61
N TRP A 113 25.95 3.76 -3.38
CA TRP A 113 26.17 5.20 -3.20
C TRP A 113 24.93 6.04 -3.50
N ARG A 114 24.10 5.61 -4.45
CA ARG A 114 22.85 6.31 -4.74
C ARG A 114 21.85 6.23 -3.60
N PHE A 115 21.86 5.15 -2.82
CA PHE A 115 20.89 4.87 -1.75
C PHE A 115 21.56 4.83 -0.36
N PHE A 116 22.68 5.54 -0.18
CA PHE A 116 23.45 5.57 1.06
C PHE A 116 22.60 5.96 2.29
N ASP A 117 21.58 6.79 2.10
CA ASP A 117 20.62 7.17 3.13
C ASP A 117 19.75 6.00 3.60
N LEU A 118 19.32 5.15 2.68
CA LEU A 118 18.56 3.94 3.03
C LEU A 118 19.43 2.92 3.74
N VAL A 119 20.67 2.76 3.29
CA VAL A 119 21.66 1.90 3.96
C VAL A 119 21.88 2.39 5.39
N PHE A 120 22.08 3.69 5.61
CA PHE A 120 22.22 4.28 6.95
C PHE A 120 20.98 4.00 7.81
N ASN A 121 19.78 4.14 7.24
CA ASN A 121 18.54 3.87 7.95
C ASN A 121 18.39 2.40 8.37
N ALA A 122 18.88 1.47 7.55
CA ALA A 122 18.76 0.03 7.81
C ALA A 122 19.66 -0.46 8.96
N ILE A 123 20.77 0.26 9.25
CA ILE A 123 21.74 -0.14 10.27
C ILE A 123 21.07 -0.36 11.64
N GLY A 124 21.40 -1.49 12.27
CA GLY A 124 20.99 -1.84 13.62
C GLY A 124 19.54 -2.28 13.78
N TYR A 125 18.73 -2.37 12.72
CA TYR A 125 17.38 -2.92 12.83
C TYR A 125 17.39 -4.41 13.17
N TYR A 126 18.21 -5.20 12.47
CA TYR A 126 18.26 -6.64 12.67
C TYR A 126 18.64 -7.00 14.11
N GLU A 127 19.71 -6.42 14.63
CA GLU A 127 20.23 -6.70 15.97
C GLU A 127 19.24 -6.30 17.06
N VAL A 128 18.59 -5.15 16.89
CA VAL A 128 17.57 -4.68 17.83
C VAL A 128 16.35 -5.60 17.81
N TYR A 129 15.94 -6.07 16.64
CA TYR A 129 14.80 -6.98 16.52
C TYR A 129 15.13 -8.39 17.05
N VAL A 130 16.30 -8.95 16.75
CA VAL A 130 16.72 -10.23 17.37
C VAL A 130 16.65 -10.14 18.90
N ARG A 131 17.13 -9.04 19.47
CA ARG A 131 17.06 -8.83 20.92
C ARG A 131 15.62 -8.72 21.42
N ALA A 132 14.77 -7.97 20.72
CA ALA A 132 13.36 -7.83 21.09
C ALA A 132 12.61 -9.17 21.02
N LEU A 133 12.84 -9.96 19.96
CA LEU A 133 12.22 -11.27 19.79
C LEU A 133 12.64 -12.27 20.87
N ARG A 134 13.92 -12.31 21.24
CA ARG A 134 14.41 -13.13 22.35
C ARG A 134 13.85 -12.71 23.70
N HIS A 135 13.58 -11.41 23.89
CA HIS A 135 13.04 -10.88 25.14
C HIS A 135 11.53 -11.12 25.26
N TYR A 136 10.76 -10.77 24.21
CA TYR A 136 9.30 -10.82 24.25
C TYR A 136 8.70 -12.15 23.80
N GLN A 137 9.46 -12.98 23.08
CA GLN A 137 9.05 -14.30 22.60
C GLN A 137 7.62 -14.31 22.00
N PRO A 138 7.32 -13.48 20.98
CA PRO A 138 6.00 -13.47 20.40
C PRO A 138 5.63 -14.83 19.82
N ARG A 139 4.33 -15.20 19.91
CA ARG A 139 3.81 -16.46 19.34
C ARG A 139 3.97 -16.50 17.82
N ALA A 140 3.76 -15.36 17.16
CA ALA A 140 3.96 -15.17 15.72
C ALA A 140 3.99 -13.68 15.40
N ILE A 141 4.42 -13.33 14.17
CA ILE A 141 4.37 -11.97 13.65
C ILE A 141 3.58 -11.95 12.35
N VAL A 142 2.55 -11.12 12.28
CA VAL A 142 1.77 -10.86 11.07
C VAL A 142 2.21 -9.52 10.47
N PHE A 143 2.61 -9.53 9.23
CA PHE A 143 3.06 -8.37 8.48
C PHE A 143 2.00 -7.92 7.47
N ALA A 144 1.87 -6.62 7.25
CA ALA A 144 1.17 -6.07 6.09
C ALA A 144 2.13 -5.36 5.12
N ASN A 145 3.44 -5.45 5.35
CA ASN A 145 4.44 -4.86 4.49
C ASN A 145 5.63 -5.81 4.31
N ASP A 146 6.08 -6.01 3.07
CA ASP A 146 7.10 -6.96 2.68
C ASP A 146 8.37 -6.31 2.07
N HIS A 147 8.38 -4.99 1.86
CA HIS A 147 9.43 -4.28 1.13
C HIS A 147 10.12 -3.14 1.89
N ASN A 148 9.60 -2.72 3.05
CA ASN A 148 10.28 -1.71 3.86
C ASN A 148 11.49 -2.29 4.59
N ASP A 149 12.52 -1.48 4.79
CA ASP A 149 13.78 -1.85 5.41
C ASP A 149 13.63 -2.46 6.83
N ASP A 150 12.77 -1.86 7.66
CA ASP A 150 12.51 -2.35 9.01
C ASP A 150 11.65 -3.63 9.04
N ALA A 151 10.63 -3.73 8.19
CA ALA A 151 9.83 -4.96 8.07
C ALA A 151 10.68 -6.14 7.57
N ARG A 152 11.57 -5.89 6.58
CA ARG A 152 12.52 -6.90 6.09
C ARG A 152 13.51 -7.33 7.17
N ALA A 153 14.04 -6.38 7.94
CA ALA A 153 14.95 -6.70 9.05
C ALA A 153 14.26 -7.50 10.15
N LEU A 154 12.98 -7.17 10.48
CA LEU A 154 12.20 -7.94 11.44
C LEU A 154 11.88 -9.35 10.93
N LEU A 155 11.56 -9.52 9.64
CA LEU A 155 11.36 -10.82 9.02
C LEU A 155 12.61 -11.71 9.12
N LEU A 156 13.79 -11.14 8.80
CA LEU A 156 15.07 -11.86 8.94
C LEU A 156 15.38 -12.22 10.40
N ALA A 157 15.12 -11.31 11.32
CA ALA A 157 15.29 -11.56 12.76
C ALA A 157 14.32 -12.65 13.26
N ALA A 158 13.05 -12.64 12.79
CA ALA A 158 12.08 -13.67 13.13
C ALA A 158 12.53 -15.05 12.69
N ARG A 159 13.02 -15.18 11.46
CA ARG A 159 13.60 -16.44 10.95
C ARG A 159 14.77 -16.91 11.80
N ALA A 160 15.72 -16.02 12.14
CA ALA A 160 16.87 -16.35 12.96
C ALA A 160 16.50 -16.74 14.41
N CYS A 161 15.36 -16.30 14.90
CA CYS A 161 14.84 -16.62 16.24
C CYS A 161 13.81 -17.76 16.21
N GLY A 162 13.48 -18.34 15.05
CA GLY A 162 12.45 -19.38 14.92
C GLY A 162 11.03 -18.89 15.20
N VAL A 163 10.76 -17.57 15.09
CA VAL A 163 9.43 -16.99 15.30
C VAL A 163 8.63 -17.10 14.00
N PRO A 164 7.45 -17.76 14.03
CA PRO A 164 6.59 -17.92 12.86
C PRO A 164 6.12 -16.57 12.28
N THR A 165 6.01 -16.51 10.95
CA THR A 165 5.67 -15.27 10.24
C THR A 165 4.50 -15.45 9.29
N ALA A 166 3.53 -14.51 9.32
CA ALA A 166 2.45 -14.44 8.35
C ALA A 166 2.45 -13.08 7.64
N TYR A 167 1.91 -13.05 6.43
CA TYR A 167 1.74 -11.85 5.62
C TYR A 167 0.28 -11.68 5.21
N VAL A 168 -0.25 -10.48 5.33
CA VAL A 168 -1.55 -10.09 4.80
C VAL A 168 -1.33 -8.99 3.78
N GLN A 169 -1.72 -9.23 2.54
CA GLN A 169 -1.59 -8.24 1.48
C GLN A 169 -2.45 -7.01 1.80
N HIS A 170 -1.90 -5.81 1.59
CA HIS A 170 -2.57 -4.54 1.88
C HIS A 170 -2.67 -3.61 0.66
N ALA A 171 -1.97 -3.94 -0.43
CA ALA A 171 -1.92 -3.14 -1.65
C ALA A 171 -1.59 -4.02 -2.85
N SER A 172 -1.85 -3.51 -4.04
CA SER A 172 -1.54 -4.20 -5.29
C SER A 172 -0.04 -4.48 -5.42
N VAL A 173 0.28 -5.69 -5.84
CA VAL A 173 1.66 -6.18 -6.01
C VAL A 173 2.18 -5.81 -7.39
N SER A 174 3.48 -5.61 -7.52
CA SER A 174 4.20 -5.51 -8.79
C SER A 174 5.35 -6.51 -8.85
N THR A 175 5.84 -6.76 -10.05
CA THR A 175 6.98 -7.68 -10.30
C THR A 175 8.33 -7.15 -9.80
N ASN A 176 8.35 -5.96 -9.19
CA ASN A 176 9.54 -5.37 -8.56
C ASN A 176 9.58 -5.58 -7.02
N PHE A 177 8.68 -6.38 -6.48
CA PHE A 177 8.65 -6.69 -5.06
C PHE A 177 9.69 -7.77 -4.70
N PRO A 178 10.10 -7.89 -3.43
CA PRO A 178 10.95 -8.99 -3.00
C PRO A 178 10.19 -10.33 -3.09
N PRO A 179 10.91 -11.46 -3.21
CA PRO A 179 10.30 -12.80 -3.14
C PRO A 179 9.47 -12.97 -1.86
N LEU A 180 8.35 -13.66 -1.98
CA LEU A 180 7.43 -13.92 -0.86
C LEU A 180 8.06 -14.94 0.10
N GLY A 181 8.36 -14.48 1.30
CA GLY A 181 9.18 -15.23 2.21
C GLY A 181 8.58 -15.46 3.60
N PHE A 182 7.27 -15.54 3.73
CA PHE A 182 6.58 -15.80 4.99
C PHE A 182 6.13 -17.26 5.11
N ASP A 183 5.90 -17.75 6.33
CA ASP A 183 5.41 -19.12 6.55
C ASP A 183 3.94 -19.28 6.14
N LEU A 184 3.14 -18.19 6.25
CA LEU A 184 1.79 -18.09 5.73
C LEU A 184 1.65 -16.75 4.97
N SER A 185 1.06 -16.77 3.78
CA SER A 185 0.75 -15.57 3.02
C SER A 185 -0.72 -15.56 2.63
N LEU A 186 -1.44 -14.53 3.05
CA LEU A 186 -2.84 -14.28 2.74
C LEU A 186 -2.88 -13.20 1.65
N LEU A 187 -3.10 -13.60 0.41
CA LEU A 187 -3.09 -12.74 -0.77
C LEU A 187 -4.50 -12.41 -1.24
N GLU A 188 -4.69 -11.25 -1.86
CA GLU A 188 -6.00 -10.81 -2.34
C GLU A 188 -6.53 -11.67 -3.49
N GLY A 189 -5.67 -12.08 -4.43
CA GLY A 189 -6.08 -12.83 -5.60
C GLY A 189 -4.93 -13.48 -6.36
N GLN A 190 -5.27 -14.15 -7.45
CA GLN A 190 -4.32 -14.88 -8.27
C GLN A 190 -3.26 -13.96 -8.91
N ASP A 191 -3.63 -12.73 -9.30
CA ASP A 191 -2.70 -11.71 -9.81
C ASP A 191 -1.51 -11.51 -8.87
N ALA A 192 -1.76 -11.35 -7.58
CA ALA A 192 -0.70 -11.15 -6.59
C ALA A 192 0.24 -12.36 -6.51
N LEU A 193 -0.32 -13.58 -6.49
CA LEU A 193 0.48 -14.81 -6.47
C LEU A 193 1.34 -14.95 -7.72
N ASP A 194 0.79 -14.67 -8.90
CA ASP A 194 1.52 -14.80 -10.16
C ASP A 194 2.66 -13.77 -10.26
N LYS A 195 2.44 -12.55 -9.77
CA LYS A 195 3.49 -11.53 -9.67
C LYS A 195 4.58 -11.90 -8.67
N TYR A 196 4.22 -12.44 -7.50
CA TYR A 196 5.22 -12.91 -6.53
C TYR A 196 6.05 -14.07 -7.07
N ARG A 197 5.46 -14.99 -7.86
CA ARG A 197 6.19 -16.05 -8.55
C ARG A 197 7.22 -15.50 -9.54
N GLN A 198 6.94 -14.37 -10.18
CA GLN A 198 7.90 -13.67 -11.04
C GLN A 198 9.00 -12.95 -10.23
N CYS A 199 8.71 -12.53 -9.00
CA CYS A 199 9.70 -11.92 -8.11
C CYS A 199 10.74 -12.93 -7.58
N GLY A 200 10.42 -14.22 -7.59
CA GLY A 200 11.31 -15.30 -7.12
C GLY A 200 10.56 -16.45 -6.43
N PRO A 201 11.29 -17.32 -5.73
CA PRO A 201 10.67 -18.45 -5.02
C PRO A 201 9.64 -17.98 -4.00
N VAL A 202 8.47 -18.62 -4.00
CA VAL A 202 7.42 -18.44 -3.02
C VAL A 202 7.63 -19.46 -1.90
N HIS A 203 7.78 -19.00 -0.68
CA HIS A 203 7.96 -19.84 0.50
C HIS A 203 6.67 -19.92 1.32
N GLY A 204 6.54 -21.05 2.07
CA GLY A 204 5.43 -21.26 2.98
C GLY A 204 4.09 -21.55 2.27
N ARG A 205 3.04 -21.52 3.08
CA ARG A 205 1.64 -21.71 2.62
C ARG A 205 1.09 -20.40 2.06
N VAL A 206 0.43 -20.46 0.91
CA VAL A 206 -0.27 -19.30 0.31
C VAL A 206 -1.75 -19.61 0.24
N GLU A 207 -2.56 -18.67 0.71
CA GLU A 207 -4.02 -18.69 0.62
C GLU A 207 -4.53 -17.42 -0.05
N LEU A 208 -5.51 -17.57 -0.93
CA LEU A 208 -6.15 -16.44 -1.59
C LEU A 208 -7.42 -16.10 -0.83
N VAL A 209 -7.44 -14.92 -0.20
CA VAL A 209 -8.48 -14.53 0.77
C VAL A 209 -9.43 -13.44 0.28
N GLY A 210 -9.18 -12.84 -0.88
CA GLY A 210 -9.89 -11.65 -1.33
C GLY A 210 -9.29 -10.36 -0.75
N MET A 211 -10.01 -9.25 -0.90
CA MET A 211 -9.59 -7.92 -0.46
C MET A 211 -10.36 -7.49 0.80
N PRO A 212 -9.81 -7.70 2.03
CA PRO A 212 -10.52 -7.42 3.29
C PRO A 212 -11.07 -6.01 3.42
N LYS A 213 -10.36 -4.99 2.91
CA LYS A 213 -10.79 -3.58 2.96
C LYS A 213 -12.00 -3.27 2.08
N ALA A 214 -12.34 -4.14 1.12
CA ALA A 214 -13.47 -3.95 0.20
C ALA A 214 -14.77 -4.58 0.72
N ASP A 215 -14.72 -5.50 1.68
CA ASP A 215 -15.85 -6.33 2.09
C ASP A 215 -17.14 -5.53 2.35
N THR A 216 -17.06 -4.46 3.15
CA THR A 216 -18.21 -3.64 3.55
C THR A 216 -18.82 -2.84 2.39
N PHE A 217 -18.07 -2.67 1.29
CA PHE A 217 -18.47 -1.86 0.14
C PHE A 217 -18.97 -2.70 -1.02
N LEU A 218 -18.65 -3.99 -1.09
CA LEU A 218 -19.05 -4.87 -2.19
C LEU A 218 -20.57 -5.01 -2.34
N ALA A 219 -21.34 -4.84 -1.27
CA ALA A 219 -22.80 -4.81 -1.31
C ALA A 219 -23.37 -3.56 -2.02
N GLN A 220 -22.56 -2.49 -2.15
CA GLN A 220 -22.94 -1.18 -2.70
C GLN A 220 -22.45 -0.97 -4.14
N LYS A 221 -22.30 -2.05 -4.91
CA LYS A 221 -21.87 -1.98 -6.32
C LYS A 221 -22.73 -1.03 -7.13
N ASN A 222 -22.08 -0.21 -7.94
CA ASN A 222 -22.76 0.69 -8.87
C ASN A 222 -23.59 -0.10 -9.89
N ARG A 223 -24.87 0.24 -10.01
CA ARG A 223 -25.83 -0.41 -10.93
C ARG A 223 -26.28 0.51 -12.07
N SER A 224 -25.69 1.72 -12.15
CA SER A 224 -26.04 2.65 -13.23
C SER A 224 -25.65 2.05 -14.59
N PRO A 225 -26.55 2.01 -15.56
CA PRO A 225 -26.26 1.57 -16.93
C PRO A 225 -25.49 2.62 -17.73
N GLU A 226 -25.41 3.85 -17.22
CA GLU A 226 -24.81 5.00 -17.88
C GLU A 226 -23.78 5.65 -16.99
N VAL A 227 -22.83 6.38 -17.59
CA VAL A 227 -21.89 7.24 -16.87
C VAL A 227 -22.43 8.67 -16.81
N ARG A 228 -22.64 9.17 -15.61
CA ARG A 228 -23.01 10.57 -15.32
C ARG A 228 -22.05 11.25 -14.35
N ARG A 229 -21.37 10.48 -13.51
CA ARG A 229 -20.45 10.97 -12.48
C ARG A 229 -19.07 10.37 -12.71
N VAL A 230 -18.07 11.22 -12.88
CA VAL A 230 -16.71 10.81 -13.24
C VAL A 230 -15.72 11.31 -12.18
N GLY A 231 -15.07 10.38 -11.52
CA GLY A 231 -13.96 10.68 -10.60
C GLY A 231 -12.64 10.78 -11.34
N LEU A 232 -11.84 11.80 -11.02
CA LEU A 232 -10.44 11.91 -11.44
C LEU A 232 -9.54 11.70 -10.23
N ALA A 233 -8.89 10.54 -10.14
CA ALA A 233 -7.92 10.27 -9.08
C ALA A 233 -6.51 10.57 -9.58
N ILE A 234 -5.88 11.59 -9.01
CA ILE A 234 -4.54 12.03 -9.40
C ILE A 234 -3.52 11.74 -8.30
N ASN A 235 -2.29 11.50 -8.69
CA ASN A 235 -1.19 11.22 -7.78
C ASN A 235 -0.04 12.24 -7.92
N THR A 236 0.96 12.15 -7.06
CA THR A 236 2.10 13.08 -7.02
C THR A 236 2.98 13.04 -8.27
N LEU A 237 2.81 12.09 -9.17
CA LEU A 237 3.56 11.93 -10.42
C LEU A 237 2.86 12.61 -11.59
N ASP A 238 1.55 12.87 -11.47
CA ASP A 238 0.77 13.55 -12.48
C ASP A 238 1.17 15.02 -12.58
N GLU A 239 1.30 15.53 -13.79
CA GLU A 239 1.69 16.92 -14.05
C GLU A 239 0.47 17.84 -13.89
N THR A 240 0.64 18.92 -13.14
CA THR A 240 -0.47 19.86 -12.85
C THR A 240 -1.06 20.46 -14.12
N GLU A 241 -0.21 20.79 -15.07
CA GLU A 241 -0.59 21.36 -16.37
C GLU A 241 -1.40 20.37 -17.21
N ALA A 242 -1.00 19.09 -17.21
CA ALA A 242 -1.73 18.03 -17.92
C ALA A 242 -3.07 17.70 -17.27
N VAL A 243 -3.13 17.70 -15.91
CA VAL A 243 -4.40 17.58 -15.16
C VAL A 243 -5.34 18.74 -15.50
N THR A 244 -4.81 19.97 -15.52
CA THR A 244 -5.60 21.17 -15.84
C THR A 244 -6.13 21.11 -17.27
N ALA A 245 -5.29 20.75 -18.24
CA ALA A 245 -5.70 20.60 -19.65
C ALA A 245 -6.78 19.53 -19.84
N ALA A 246 -6.63 18.38 -19.13
CA ALA A 246 -7.63 17.32 -19.17
C ALA A 246 -8.97 17.76 -18.57
N LEU A 247 -8.96 18.43 -17.41
CA LEU A 247 -10.18 18.97 -16.79
C LEU A 247 -10.85 20.02 -17.69
N HIS A 248 -10.08 20.93 -18.26
CA HIS A 248 -10.62 21.92 -19.20
C HIS A 248 -11.31 21.25 -20.40
N TYR A 249 -10.66 20.27 -21.00
CA TYR A 249 -11.23 19.49 -22.10
C TYR A 249 -12.52 18.79 -21.67
N LEU A 250 -12.50 18.06 -20.56
CA LEU A 250 -13.61 17.24 -20.07
C LEU A 250 -14.84 18.09 -19.70
N LEU A 251 -14.66 19.19 -18.99
CA LEU A 251 -15.75 20.10 -18.58
C LEU A 251 -16.39 20.79 -19.81
N ARG A 252 -15.58 21.13 -20.82
CA ARG A 252 -16.09 21.74 -22.05
C ARG A 252 -16.85 20.73 -22.92
N GLU A 253 -16.30 19.53 -23.13
CA GLU A 253 -16.88 18.53 -24.04
C GLU A 253 -18.05 17.75 -23.43
N PHE A 254 -18.12 17.70 -22.08
CA PHE A 254 -19.11 16.90 -21.36
C PHE A 254 -19.86 17.71 -20.28
N PRO A 255 -20.58 18.79 -20.65
CA PRO A 255 -21.23 19.67 -19.66
C PRO A 255 -22.38 18.98 -18.90
N ALA A 256 -22.84 17.82 -19.38
CA ALA A 256 -23.87 17.01 -18.71
C ALA A 256 -23.30 16.02 -17.67
N LEU A 257 -21.96 15.86 -17.60
CA LEU A 257 -21.29 15.02 -16.61
C LEU A 257 -20.88 15.82 -15.40
N THR A 258 -20.94 15.19 -14.24
CA THR A 258 -20.35 15.73 -13.00
C THR A 258 -18.94 15.17 -12.83
N PHE A 259 -17.97 16.03 -12.64
CA PHE A 259 -16.58 15.65 -12.41
C PHE A 259 -16.17 15.90 -10.96
N THR A 260 -15.49 14.94 -10.35
CA THR A 260 -14.94 15.04 -8.99
C THR A 260 -13.44 14.80 -9.02
N LEU A 261 -12.65 15.81 -8.66
CA LEU A 261 -11.20 15.71 -8.53
C LEU A 261 -10.82 15.18 -7.15
N ARG A 262 -9.97 14.15 -7.12
CA ARG A 262 -9.45 13.53 -5.89
C ARG A 262 -7.93 13.42 -5.94
N PRO A 263 -7.18 14.35 -5.36
CA PRO A 263 -5.74 14.21 -5.18
C PRO A 263 -5.38 13.12 -4.17
N HIS A 264 -4.24 12.48 -4.39
CA HIS A 264 -3.70 11.49 -3.46
C HIS A 264 -3.45 12.13 -2.07
N PRO A 265 -3.71 11.43 -0.94
CA PRO A 265 -3.59 12.02 0.42
C PRO A 265 -2.16 12.49 0.76
N GLY A 266 -1.15 11.96 0.08
CA GLY A 266 0.25 12.40 0.19
C GLY A 266 0.64 13.52 -0.79
N ASP A 267 -0.30 14.02 -1.60
CA ASP A 267 -0.04 15.14 -2.51
C ASP A 267 -0.10 16.46 -1.73
N GLY A 268 1.00 17.21 -1.77
CA GLY A 268 1.11 18.51 -1.10
C GLY A 268 0.75 19.71 -1.98
N ARG A 269 0.35 19.48 -3.24
CA ARG A 269 -0.05 20.54 -4.15
C ARG A 269 -1.42 21.08 -3.78
N ASP A 270 -1.62 22.38 -3.95
CA ASP A 270 -2.94 23.01 -3.82
C ASP A 270 -3.67 23.00 -5.18
N PHE A 271 -4.79 22.30 -5.24
CA PHE A 271 -5.68 22.26 -6.40
C PHE A 271 -6.90 23.19 -6.24
N GLY A 272 -6.98 23.99 -5.19
CA GLY A 272 -8.08 24.92 -4.95
C GLY A 272 -8.26 25.98 -6.05
N PHE A 273 -7.23 26.25 -6.86
CA PHE A 273 -7.37 27.13 -8.01
C PHE A 273 -8.30 26.53 -9.09
N LEU A 274 -8.35 25.21 -9.24
CA LEU A 274 -9.22 24.54 -10.22
C LEU A 274 -10.69 24.68 -9.84
N THR A 275 -11.04 24.53 -8.57
CA THR A 275 -12.43 24.70 -8.11
C THR A 275 -12.88 26.16 -8.15
N ARG A 276 -11.95 27.11 -8.05
CA ARG A 276 -12.24 28.53 -8.29
C ARG A 276 -12.44 28.86 -9.77
N GLN A 277 -11.68 28.20 -10.65
CA GLN A 277 -11.78 28.39 -12.10
C GLN A 277 -13.01 27.66 -12.68
N TYR A 278 -13.36 26.51 -12.12
CA TYR A 278 -14.48 25.67 -12.54
C TYR A 278 -15.39 25.36 -11.34
N PRO A 279 -16.37 26.23 -11.05
CA PRO A 279 -17.26 26.08 -9.88
C PRO A 279 -18.09 24.79 -9.88
N GLU A 280 -18.33 24.19 -11.06
CA GLU A 280 -19.01 22.91 -11.25
C GLU A 280 -18.15 21.69 -10.89
N LEU A 281 -16.80 21.86 -10.78
CA LEU A 281 -15.89 20.78 -10.39
C LEU A 281 -16.02 20.47 -8.91
N GLN A 282 -16.40 19.25 -8.60
CA GLN A 282 -16.43 18.75 -7.22
C GLN A 282 -15.02 18.36 -6.75
N PHE A 283 -14.80 18.41 -5.45
CA PHE A 283 -13.53 18.05 -4.83
C PHE A 283 -13.72 17.01 -3.72
N SER A 284 -12.94 15.96 -3.76
CA SER A 284 -12.89 14.92 -2.72
C SER A 284 -11.57 15.00 -1.95
N ASP A 285 -11.64 15.31 -0.65
CA ASP A 285 -10.46 15.27 0.22
C ASP A 285 -10.17 13.83 0.66
N ALA A 286 -9.11 13.26 0.13
CA ALA A 286 -8.67 11.89 0.45
C ALA A 286 -8.24 11.69 1.92
N ARG A 287 -8.08 12.76 2.71
CA ARG A 287 -7.78 12.69 4.15
C ARG A 287 -9.04 12.52 5.00
N GLN A 288 -10.19 12.90 4.47
CA GLN A 288 -11.50 12.87 5.14
C GLN A 288 -12.39 11.75 4.63
N GLN A 289 -12.41 11.54 3.31
CA GLN A 289 -13.25 10.56 2.64
C GLN A 289 -12.44 9.31 2.27
N ASN A 290 -12.96 8.12 2.58
CA ASN A 290 -12.38 6.85 2.15
C ASN A 290 -12.46 6.73 0.61
N VAL A 291 -11.54 5.94 0.01
CA VAL A 291 -11.51 5.72 -1.44
C VAL A 291 -12.77 4.99 -1.94
N PHE A 292 -13.29 4.02 -1.20
CA PHE A 292 -14.52 3.30 -1.58
C PHE A 292 -15.76 4.18 -1.47
N GLU A 293 -15.84 5.05 -0.46
CA GLU A 293 -16.92 6.05 -0.33
C GLU A 293 -16.90 7.03 -1.52
N PHE A 294 -15.72 7.48 -1.93
CA PHE A 294 -15.57 8.31 -3.12
C PHE A 294 -16.03 7.57 -4.37
N LEU A 295 -15.54 6.34 -4.59
CA LEU A 295 -15.86 5.54 -5.76
C LEU A 295 -17.34 5.14 -5.82
N GLY A 296 -17.97 4.89 -4.67
CA GLY A 296 -19.41 4.61 -4.58
C GLY A 296 -20.30 5.75 -5.10
N GLN A 297 -19.77 6.98 -5.19
CA GLN A 297 -20.42 8.15 -5.74
C GLN A 297 -20.15 8.34 -7.24
N GLN A 298 -19.29 7.50 -7.87
CA GLN A 298 -18.88 7.64 -9.25
C GLN A 298 -19.47 6.52 -10.12
N ASP A 299 -19.58 6.78 -11.41
CA ASP A 299 -19.94 5.79 -12.44
C ASP A 299 -18.73 5.38 -13.26
N ALA A 300 -17.75 6.29 -13.37
CA ALA A 300 -16.45 6.03 -13.99
C ALA A 300 -15.31 6.69 -13.20
N LEU A 301 -14.11 6.12 -13.32
CA LEU A 301 -12.86 6.63 -12.79
C LEU A 301 -11.89 6.89 -13.94
N ILE A 302 -11.25 8.05 -13.94
CA ILE A 302 -10.09 8.36 -14.79
C ILE A 302 -8.89 8.50 -13.86
N ALA A 303 -7.83 7.73 -14.12
CA ALA A 303 -6.59 7.84 -13.36
C ALA A 303 -5.39 7.34 -14.19
N ALA A 304 -4.18 7.67 -13.74
CA ALA A 304 -2.94 7.08 -14.23
C ALA A 304 -2.58 5.82 -13.41
N ASP A 305 -1.30 5.56 -13.14
CA ASP A 305 -0.85 4.39 -12.39
C ASP A 305 -1.25 4.47 -10.91
N THR A 306 -2.34 3.79 -10.54
CA THR A 306 -2.85 3.72 -9.17
C THR A 306 -3.61 2.41 -8.91
N SER A 307 -3.57 1.92 -7.67
CA SER A 307 -4.42 0.77 -7.24
C SER A 307 -5.92 1.09 -7.23
N THR A 308 -6.29 2.36 -7.31
CA THR A 308 -7.68 2.81 -7.30
C THR A 308 -8.48 2.26 -8.50
N HIS A 309 -7.83 1.89 -9.59
CA HIS A 309 -8.46 1.19 -10.71
C HIS A 309 -9.12 -0.13 -10.28
N LEU A 310 -8.42 -0.95 -9.48
CA LEU A 310 -8.97 -2.19 -8.97
C LEU A 310 -10.14 -1.91 -8.01
N GLU A 311 -9.97 -0.95 -7.11
CA GLU A 311 -11.00 -0.55 -6.15
C GLU A 311 -12.28 -0.05 -6.87
N ALA A 312 -12.13 0.70 -7.98
CA ALA A 312 -13.24 1.14 -8.82
C ALA A 312 -13.98 -0.06 -9.45
N VAL A 313 -13.25 -0.97 -10.09
CA VAL A 313 -13.88 -2.12 -10.77
C VAL A 313 -14.56 -3.05 -9.77
N LEU A 314 -14.05 -3.22 -8.56
CA LEU A 314 -14.71 -3.96 -7.48
C LEU A 314 -16.11 -3.40 -7.16
N LEU A 315 -16.30 -2.09 -7.26
CA LEU A 315 -17.58 -1.42 -7.10
C LEU A 315 -18.38 -1.29 -8.40
N ASN A 316 -18.00 -1.98 -9.47
CA ASN A 316 -18.64 -1.88 -10.80
C ASN A 316 -18.60 -0.45 -11.38
N VAL A 317 -17.56 0.34 -11.03
CA VAL A 317 -17.25 1.65 -11.58
C VAL A 317 -16.33 1.45 -12.78
N ALA A 318 -16.65 2.06 -13.93
CA ALA A 318 -15.84 1.96 -15.14
C ALA A 318 -14.46 2.55 -14.90
N SER A 319 -13.41 1.86 -15.32
CA SER A 319 -12.04 2.25 -15.03
C SER A 319 -11.34 2.63 -16.32
N LEU A 320 -10.94 3.91 -16.45
CA LEU A 320 -10.28 4.49 -17.60
C LEU A 320 -8.86 4.90 -17.21
N TYR A 321 -7.89 4.28 -17.87
CA TYR A 321 -6.48 4.59 -17.67
C TYR A 321 -6.09 5.75 -18.59
N PHE A 322 -5.69 6.87 -18.00
CA PHE A 322 -5.20 8.04 -18.71
C PHE A 322 -4.01 8.67 -17.98
N ARG A 323 -2.91 8.93 -18.70
CA ARG A 323 -1.71 9.53 -18.10
C ARG A 323 -1.76 11.04 -18.16
N PHE A 324 -1.65 11.69 -17.02
CA PHE A 324 -1.57 13.14 -16.89
C PHE A 324 -0.10 13.60 -16.97
N GLY A 325 0.45 13.62 -18.20
CA GLY A 325 1.81 14.04 -18.47
C GLY A 325 2.74 12.89 -18.93
N THR A 326 3.97 13.24 -19.21
CA THR A 326 4.98 12.35 -19.81
C THR A 326 5.95 11.73 -18.78
N HIS A 327 6.01 12.29 -17.59
CA HIS A 327 6.94 11.89 -16.53
C HIS A 327 6.32 10.83 -15.65
N GLY A 328 6.94 9.68 -15.56
CA GLY A 328 6.37 8.64 -14.70
C GLY A 328 7.19 7.38 -14.53
N VAL A 329 6.67 6.55 -13.72
CA VAL A 329 6.98 5.15 -13.51
C VAL A 329 6.68 4.37 -14.81
N ALA A 330 7.11 3.11 -14.87
CA ALA A 330 6.75 2.22 -15.95
C ALA A 330 5.25 2.31 -16.29
N ASP A 331 4.95 2.31 -17.57
CA ASP A 331 3.59 2.37 -18.06
C ASP A 331 2.80 1.13 -17.66
N ASP A 332 1.54 1.32 -17.23
CA ASP A 332 0.69 0.25 -16.70
C ASP A 332 1.40 -0.57 -15.60
N TYR A 333 1.93 0.12 -14.59
CA TYR A 333 2.77 -0.45 -13.54
C TYR A 333 2.15 -1.67 -12.84
N TYR A 334 0.83 -1.71 -12.72
CA TYR A 334 0.09 -2.82 -12.11
C TYR A 334 -0.43 -3.84 -13.13
N GLY A 335 -0.29 -3.59 -14.44
CA GLY A 335 -0.79 -4.47 -15.50
C GLY A 335 -2.32 -4.46 -15.65
N TYR A 336 -3.00 -3.43 -15.17
CA TYR A 336 -4.46 -3.37 -15.23
C TYR A 336 -5.01 -3.19 -16.65
N VAL A 337 -4.30 -2.46 -17.50
CA VAL A 337 -4.64 -2.34 -18.91
C VAL A 337 -4.33 -3.64 -19.65
N ALA A 338 -3.14 -4.21 -19.42
CA ALA A 338 -2.71 -5.45 -20.05
C ALA A 338 -3.66 -6.63 -19.77
N HIS A 339 -4.26 -6.67 -18.59
CA HIS A 339 -5.22 -7.72 -18.18
C HIS A 339 -6.70 -7.31 -18.31
N GLY A 340 -7.00 -6.20 -19.00
CA GLY A 340 -8.35 -5.78 -19.32
C GLY A 340 -9.21 -5.29 -18.15
N LEU A 341 -8.59 -4.96 -17.00
CA LEU A 341 -9.29 -4.35 -15.87
C LEU A 341 -9.69 -2.91 -16.18
N SER A 342 -8.78 -2.14 -16.82
CA SER A 342 -8.99 -0.75 -17.21
C SER A 342 -8.88 -0.59 -18.72
N GLU A 343 -9.71 0.28 -19.30
CA GLU A 343 -9.56 0.68 -20.70
C GLU A 343 -8.67 1.92 -20.81
N ARG A 344 -7.79 1.94 -21.80
CA ARG A 344 -6.79 2.97 -21.95
C ARG A 344 -7.14 3.98 -23.02
N ALA A 345 -6.89 5.27 -22.72
CA ALA A 345 -6.82 6.35 -23.68
C ALA A 345 -5.39 6.91 -23.76
N TYR A 346 -4.92 7.17 -24.96
CA TYR A 346 -3.58 7.75 -25.23
C TYR A 346 -3.63 9.26 -25.46
N SER A 347 -4.83 9.81 -25.69
CA SER A 347 -5.06 11.22 -25.96
C SER A 347 -6.39 11.69 -25.38
N LEU A 348 -6.58 13.00 -25.22
CA LEU A 348 -7.85 13.57 -24.76
C LEU A 348 -9.02 13.24 -25.70
N PRO A 349 -8.87 13.29 -27.06
CA PRO A 349 -9.93 12.83 -27.96
C PRO A 349 -10.33 11.37 -27.72
N GLU A 350 -9.37 10.44 -27.60
CA GLU A 350 -9.67 9.02 -27.29
C GLU A 350 -10.35 8.86 -25.93
N LEU A 351 -9.93 9.62 -24.90
CA LEU A 351 -10.61 9.64 -23.60
C LEU A 351 -12.05 10.11 -23.74
N GLY A 352 -12.28 11.13 -24.58
CA GLY A 352 -13.62 11.61 -24.91
C GLY A 352 -14.48 10.57 -25.62
N GLU A 353 -13.92 9.82 -26.57
CA GLU A 353 -14.61 8.72 -27.26
C GLU A 353 -15.04 7.60 -26.28
N LEU A 354 -14.13 7.21 -25.37
CA LEU A 354 -14.45 6.23 -24.33
C LEU A 354 -15.57 6.71 -23.41
N LEU A 355 -15.55 7.96 -23.00
CA LEU A 355 -16.59 8.54 -22.16
C LEU A 355 -17.93 8.62 -22.87
N ARG A 356 -18.01 9.03 -24.15
CA ARG A 356 -19.26 9.03 -24.94
C ARG A 356 -19.85 7.64 -25.05
N ARG A 357 -19.03 6.64 -25.34
CA ARG A 357 -19.46 5.24 -25.38
C ARG A 357 -20.04 4.79 -24.05
N TYR A 358 -19.43 5.16 -22.91
CA TYR A 358 -19.93 4.80 -21.60
C TYR A 358 -21.11 5.62 -21.11
N GLN A 359 -21.33 6.84 -21.62
CA GLN A 359 -22.56 7.56 -21.41
C GLN A 359 -23.77 6.83 -22.02
N GLU A 360 -23.57 6.18 -23.15
CA GLU A 360 -24.63 5.43 -23.84
C GLU A 360 -24.76 4.00 -23.30
N HIS A 361 -23.64 3.32 -23.10
CA HIS A 361 -23.60 1.89 -22.78
C HIS A 361 -22.43 1.57 -21.84
N LYS A 362 -22.60 1.80 -20.56
CA LYS A 362 -21.64 1.34 -19.55
C LYS A 362 -21.79 -0.16 -19.34
N PRO A 363 -20.69 -0.97 -19.38
CA PRO A 363 -20.75 -2.37 -18.97
C PRO A 363 -21.23 -2.49 -17.52
N THR A 364 -22.19 -3.40 -17.27
CA THR A 364 -22.87 -3.55 -15.96
C THR A 364 -22.23 -4.59 -15.04
N ASP A 365 -21.32 -5.40 -15.57
CA ASP A 365 -20.68 -6.52 -14.87
C ASP A 365 -19.14 -6.40 -14.82
N LEU A 366 -18.64 -5.16 -14.80
CA LEU A 366 -17.21 -4.84 -14.76
C LEU A 366 -16.49 -5.54 -13.59
N TYR A 367 -17.15 -5.64 -12.44
CA TYR A 367 -16.58 -6.27 -11.23
C TYR A 367 -16.11 -7.71 -11.47
N ARG A 368 -16.69 -8.44 -12.45
CA ARG A 368 -16.22 -9.79 -12.81
C ARG A 368 -14.81 -9.81 -13.34
N ARG A 369 -14.36 -8.71 -13.97
CA ARG A 369 -12.97 -8.54 -14.42
C ARG A 369 -11.99 -8.52 -13.26
N ALA A 370 -12.44 -8.17 -12.06
CA ALA A 370 -11.64 -8.15 -10.86
C ALA A 370 -11.49 -9.52 -10.17
N ALA A 371 -12.15 -10.59 -10.65
CA ALA A 371 -12.07 -11.93 -10.02
C ALA A 371 -10.63 -12.49 -9.99
N TYR A 372 -9.79 -12.14 -10.96
CA TYR A 372 -8.37 -12.50 -10.98
C TYR A 372 -7.58 -11.78 -9.86
N TYR A 373 -8.04 -10.61 -9.43
CA TYR A 373 -7.42 -9.75 -8.42
C TYR A 373 -8.03 -9.93 -7.02
N ASN A 374 -9.26 -10.44 -6.93
CA ASN A 374 -9.95 -10.69 -5.66
C ASN A 374 -10.62 -12.06 -5.70
N ALA A 375 -10.02 -13.00 -4.97
CA ALA A 375 -10.37 -14.42 -5.02
C ALA A 375 -11.76 -14.75 -4.47
N THR A 376 -12.41 -13.86 -3.71
CA THR A 376 -13.75 -14.10 -3.15
C THR A 376 -14.89 -13.68 -4.07
N LEU A 377 -14.61 -12.86 -5.11
CA LEU A 377 -15.65 -12.42 -6.04
C LEU A 377 -16.34 -13.57 -6.76
N GLY A 378 -17.67 -13.55 -6.78
CA GLY A 378 -18.49 -14.59 -7.41
C GLY A 378 -18.49 -15.92 -6.65
N THR A 379 -17.98 -15.96 -5.42
CA THR A 379 -18.00 -17.13 -4.53
C THR A 379 -18.93 -16.91 -3.35
N PRO A 380 -19.30 -17.96 -2.57
CA PRO A 380 -20.06 -17.79 -1.33
C PRO A 380 -19.35 -16.93 -0.27
N GLU A 381 -18.06 -16.68 -0.43
CA GLU A 381 -17.25 -15.87 0.49
C GLU A 381 -17.11 -14.40 0.03
N GLU A 382 -17.85 -13.97 -1.00
CA GLU A 382 -17.86 -12.56 -1.43
C GLU A 382 -18.35 -11.65 -0.31
N GLY A 383 -17.55 -10.61 0.02
CA GLY A 383 -17.79 -9.73 1.16
C GLY A 383 -17.39 -10.28 2.52
N HIS A 384 -16.71 -11.44 2.56
CA HIS A 384 -16.26 -12.12 3.78
C HIS A 384 -14.76 -12.39 3.79
N SER A 385 -13.96 -11.59 3.07
CA SER A 385 -12.51 -11.75 3.00
C SER A 385 -11.84 -11.59 4.37
N GLN A 386 -12.35 -10.70 5.23
CA GLN A 386 -11.86 -10.53 6.61
C GLN A 386 -12.06 -11.81 7.43
N GLN A 387 -13.27 -12.37 7.43
CA GLN A 387 -13.59 -13.58 8.17
C GLN A 387 -12.77 -14.77 7.67
N ARG A 388 -12.59 -14.89 6.35
CA ARG A 388 -11.73 -15.92 5.74
C ARG A 388 -10.28 -15.77 6.19
N ALA A 389 -9.72 -14.56 6.13
CA ALA A 389 -8.35 -14.29 6.54
C ALA A 389 -8.12 -14.61 8.03
N VAL A 390 -9.04 -14.21 8.90
CA VAL A 390 -8.98 -14.50 10.34
C VAL A 390 -9.05 -16.00 10.61
N ARG A 391 -9.99 -16.72 9.99
CA ARG A 391 -10.12 -18.16 10.14
C ARG A 391 -8.83 -18.89 9.75
N LEU A 392 -8.29 -18.62 8.57
CA LEU A 392 -7.06 -19.26 8.08
C LEU A 392 -5.84 -18.93 8.95
N LEU A 393 -5.76 -17.69 9.44
CA LEU A 393 -4.70 -17.29 10.37
C LEU A 393 -4.83 -18.02 11.72
N ALA A 394 -6.03 -18.14 12.27
CA ALA A 394 -6.26 -18.84 13.52
C ALA A 394 -5.92 -20.34 13.41
N GLU A 395 -6.41 -21.01 12.36
CA GLU A 395 -6.07 -22.42 12.06
C GLU A 395 -4.55 -22.64 11.94
N TRP A 396 -3.87 -21.71 11.25
CA TRP A 396 -2.42 -21.78 11.11
C TRP A 396 -1.69 -21.57 12.44
N LEU A 397 -2.13 -20.65 13.30
CA LEU A 397 -1.58 -20.43 14.63
C LEU A 397 -1.77 -21.67 15.52
N ASP A 398 -2.93 -22.32 15.46
CA ASP A 398 -3.25 -23.48 16.29
C ASP A 398 -2.54 -24.75 15.86
N SER A 399 -2.17 -24.84 14.57
CA SER A 399 -1.36 -25.95 14.05
C SER A 399 0.11 -25.90 14.50
N ARG A 400 0.55 -24.83 15.18
CA ARG A 400 1.94 -24.64 15.60
C ARG A 400 2.10 -24.79 17.11
N PRO A 401 3.17 -25.50 17.56
CA PRO A 401 3.46 -25.58 18.99
C PRO A 401 3.72 -24.18 19.55
N LEU A 402 3.27 -23.98 20.80
CA LEU A 402 3.67 -22.78 21.55
C LEU A 402 5.19 -22.76 21.69
N PRO A 403 5.84 -21.59 21.62
CA PRO A 403 7.27 -21.48 21.86
C PRO A 403 7.59 -22.12 23.22
N ALA A 404 8.62 -22.99 23.26
CA ALA A 404 9.07 -23.59 24.50
C ALA A 404 9.41 -22.45 25.50
N ARG A 405 8.84 -22.51 26.71
CA ARG A 405 9.07 -21.54 27.79
C ARG A 405 10.50 -21.54 28.27
#